data_5f30d1a981c24411477da31c1e985caf
#
_entry.id   5f30d1a981c24411477da31c1e985caf
#
_cell.length_a   1.000
_cell.length_b   1.000
_cell.length_c   1.000
_cell.angle_alpha   90.00
_cell.angle_beta   90.00
_cell.angle_gamma   90.00
#
_symmetry.space_group_name_H-M   'P 1'
#
loop_
_entity.id
_entity.type
_entity.pdbx_description
1 polymer ?
#
loop_
_entity_poly.entity_id
_entity_poly.type
_entity_poly.pdbx_seq_one_letter_code
_entity_poly.pdbx_strand_id
1 'polypeptide(L)'
;MKYVILAAALVMPTLMAPAANAAEGKHVIGGSIGLGVQNDDDISRFNPDAGNAEDNDSSDSWGTELYYRYHFTPNWGVEAGYLWSDAGIVHAFTSGITELQMDSFEAARVSLYGRWGFTERNSFYAKLGAARVKLEYQYTKDGAGFNDTENGLHATAGWEYRFRNNLGINTEYVYLKTDNFDYQGVFVGLSYRF
;
A
#
# COMPACT_ATOMS: atom_id res chain seq x y z
N MET A 1 10.63 12.88 -12.02
CA MET A 1 9.83 12.45 -10.87
C MET A 1 9.97 13.28 -9.57
N LYS A 2 10.65 14.42 -9.52
CA LYS A 2 10.86 15.23 -8.29
C LYS A 2 9.69 16.16 -7.89
N TYR A 3 8.61 16.22 -8.67
CA TYR A 3 7.54 17.23 -8.48
C TYR A 3 6.21 16.68 -7.92
N VAL A 4 6.06 15.36 -7.79
CA VAL A 4 4.79 14.75 -7.31
C VAL A 4 4.64 14.83 -5.79
N ILE A 5 5.75 14.81 -5.05
CA ILE A 5 5.73 14.85 -3.58
C ILE A 5 5.28 16.21 -3.04
N LEU A 6 5.51 17.30 -3.78
CA LEU A 6 5.16 18.64 -3.34
C LEU A 6 3.65 18.95 -3.47
N ALA A 7 2.94 18.28 -4.37
CA ALA A 7 1.52 18.49 -4.59
C ALA A 7 0.65 17.84 -3.49
N ALA A 8 1.06 16.71 -2.93
CA ALA A 8 0.32 16.03 -1.87
C ALA A 8 0.35 16.80 -0.53
N ALA A 9 1.44 17.52 -0.26
CA ALA A 9 1.58 18.31 0.96
C ALA A 9 0.78 19.62 0.95
N LEU A 10 0.41 20.13 -0.23
CA LEU A 10 -0.29 21.43 -0.36
C LEU A 10 -1.82 21.28 -0.30
N VAL A 11 -2.38 20.09 -0.49
CA VAL A 11 -3.84 19.86 -0.47
C VAL A 11 -4.36 19.60 0.94
N MET A 12 -3.51 19.17 1.88
CA MET A 12 -3.92 18.87 3.26
C MET A 12 -4.47 20.05 4.08
N PRO A 13 -3.98 21.31 3.97
CA PRO A 13 -4.50 22.38 4.83
C PRO A 13 -5.88 22.90 4.44
N THR A 14 -6.33 22.72 3.21
CA THR A 14 -7.63 23.23 2.75
C THR A 14 -8.82 22.33 3.09
N LEU A 15 -8.58 21.06 3.42
CA LEU A 15 -9.62 20.11 3.85
C LEU A 15 -9.87 20.11 5.37
N MET A 16 -9.11 20.90 6.13
CA MET A 16 -9.26 21.03 7.59
C MET A 16 -10.24 22.11 8.02
N ALA A 17 -11.19 22.54 7.18
CA ALA A 17 -12.27 23.41 7.63
C ALA A 17 -13.07 22.67 8.73
N PRO A 18 -13.25 23.26 9.94
CA PRO A 18 -14.00 22.62 11.00
C PRO A 18 -15.46 22.50 10.56
N ALA A 19 -15.90 21.29 10.27
CA ALA A 19 -17.32 20.99 10.19
C ALA A 19 -17.87 21.02 11.62
N ALA A 20 -18.26 22.19 12.08
CA ALA A 20 -19.04 22.33 13.29
C ALA A 20 -20.39 21.62 13.08
N ASN A 21 -20.69 20.65 13.93
CA ASN A 21 -21.89 19.79 13.95
C ASN A 21 -21.91 18.60 12.98
N ALA A 22 -20.89 17.79 12.98
CA ALA A 22 -20.95 16.49 12.35
C ALA A 22 -21.47 15.44 13.34
N ALA A 23 -22.65 14.92 13.10
CA ALA A 23 -22.94 13.53 13.41
C ALA A 23 -21.72 12.70 13.00
N GLU A 24 -21.15 11.87 13.91
CA GLU A 24 -19.90 11.11 13.79
C GLU A 24 -19.33 11.06 12.36
N GLY A 25 -18.20 11.75 12.13
CA GLY A 25 -17.66 11.99 10.80
C GLY A 25 -17.59 10.69 9.98
N LYS A 26 -18.25 10.69 8.84
CA LYS A 26 -18.34 9.52 7.96
C LYS A 26 -17.15 9.36 7.03
N HIS A 27 -16.35 10.39 6.95
CA HIS A 27 -15.25 10.48 6.01
C HIS A 27 -13.92 10.37 6.74
N VAL A 28 -13.00 9.59 6.21
CA VAL A 28 -11.65 9.45 6.73
C VAL A 28 -10.66 9.59 5.57
N ILE A 29 -9.65 10.40 5.76
CA ILE A 29 -8.46 10.42 4.90
C ILE A 29 -7.27 9.96 5.72
N GLY A 30 -6.39 9.19 5.13
CA GLY A 30 -5.19 8.71 5.82
C GLY A 30 -4.05 8.37 4.88
N GLY A 31 -2.90 8.16 5.49
CA GLY A 31 -1.72 7.67 4.81
C GLY A 31 -0.89 6.82 5.75
N SER A 32 -0.18 5.86 5.18
CA SER A 32 0.69 4.94 5.92
C SER A 32 2.00 4.71 5.17
N ILE A 33 3.01 4.33 5.93
CA ILE A 33 4.32 3.91 5.45
C ILE A 33 4.64 2.56 6.07
N GLY A 34 5.35 1.71 5.34
CA GLY A 34 5.66 0.38 5.84
C GLY A 34 6.78 -0.31 5.10
N LEU A 35 7.14 -1.46 5.63
CA LEU A 35 8.09 -2.39 5.05
C LEU A 35 7.34 -3.64 4.62
N GLY A 36 7.68 -4.15 3.44
CA GLY A 36 7.08 -5.35 2.90
C GLY A 36 8.07 -6.20 2.15
N VAL A 37 7.63 -7.40 1.85
CA VAL A 37 8.34 -8.38 1.02
C VAL A 37 7.47 -8.63 -0.20
N GLN A 38 8.08 -8.58 -1.34
CA GLN A 38 7.46 -8.89 -2.63
C GLN A 38 8.05 -10.17 -3.20
N ASN A 39 7.19 -11.00 -3.76
CA ASN A 39 7.56 -12.21 -4.48
C ASN A 39 6.98 -12.11 -5.89
N ASP A 40 7.79 -12.35 -6.88
CA ASP A 40 7.40 -12.33 -8.29
C ASP A 40 7.74 -13.68 -8.93
N ASP A 41 6.69 -14.41 -9.33
CA ASP A 41 6.85 -15.72 -9.97
C ASP A 41 7.22 -15.60 -11.46
N ASP A 42 7.09 -14.42 -12.07
CA ASP A 42 7.34 -14.20 -13.50
C ASP A 42 8.82 -13.99 -13.86
N ILE A 43 9.67 -13.63 -12.91
CA ILE A 43 11.10 -13.43 -13.18
C ILE A 43 11.73 -14.68 -13.79
N SER A 44 11.33 -15.86 -13.35
CA SER A 44 11.80 -17.16 -13.91
C SER A 44 11.32 -17.41 -15.36
N ARG A 45 10.22 -16.81 -15.78
CA ARG A 45 9.67 -16.97 -17.15
C ARG A 45 10.42 -16.15 -18.18
N PHE A 46 10.95 -14.98 -17.78
CA PHE A 46 11.65 -14.06 -18.66
C PHE A 46 13.17 -14.32 -18.74
N ASN A 47 13.71 -15.17 -17.84
CA ASN A 47 15.10 -15.59 -17.88
C ASN A 47 15.25 -17.13 -17.86
N PRO A 48 14.96 -17.83 -18.99
CA PRO A 48 15.03 -19.29 -19.06
C PRO A 48 16.45 -19.85 -18.90
N ASP A 49 17.49 -19.01 -19.00
CA ASP A 49 18.89 -19.39 -18.84
C ASP A 49 19.40 -19.28 -17.38
N ALA A 50 18.60 -18.74 -16.47
CA ALA A 50 18.86 -18.81 -15.03
C ALA A 50 18.62 -20.23 -14.52
N GLY A 51 19.47 -21.16 -14.93
CA GLY A 51 19.41 -22.56 -14.57
C GLY A 51 19.48 -22.74 -13.06
N ASN A 52 18.43 -23.33 -12.47
CA ASN A 52 18.43 -23.99 -11.15
C ASN A 52 18.86 -23.15 -9.93
N ALA A 53 18.77 -21.84 -9.97
CA ALA A 53 18.74 -21.06 -8.74
C ALA A 53 17.33 -21.19 -8.16
N GLU A 54 17.18 -21.94 -7.09
CA GLU A 54 16.04 -21.84 -6.16
C GLU A 54 16.12 -20.48 -5.41
N ASP A 55 16.31 -19.40 -6.15
CA ASP A 55 16.19 -18.07 -5.61
C ASP A 55 14.71 -17.68 -5.68
N ASN A 56 14.01 -17.90 -4.58
CA ASN A 56 12.85 -17.08 -4.22
C ASN A 56 13.36 -15.65 -4.18
N ASP A 57 13.20 -14.93 -5.27
CA ASP A 57 13.62 -13.54 -5.38
C ASP A 57 12.62 -12.68 -4.58
N SER A 58 12.67 -12.85 -3.25
CA SER A 58 11.95 -12.02 -2.31
C SER A 58 12.78 -10.77 -2.06
N SER A 59 12.33 -9.62 -2.54
CA SER A 59 12.98 -8.36 -2.26
C SER A 59 12.23 -7.59 -1.19
N ASP A 60 12.98 -7.08 -0.21
CA ASP A 60 12.45 -6.15 0.77
C ASP A 60 12.17 -4.81 0.10
N SER A 61 10.99 -4.28 0.34
CA SER A 61 10.57 -3.02 -0.25
C SER A 61 9.95 -2.09 0.78
N TRP A 62 10.06 -0.80 0.50
CA TRP A 62 9.45 0.24 1.29
C TRP A 62 8.18 0.72 0.59
N GLY A 63 7.05 0.68 1.29
CA GLY A 63 5.74 1.06 0.74
C GLY A 63 5.19 2.33 1.38
N THR A 64 4.46 3.08 0.59
CA THR A 64 3.67 4.24 1.04
C THR A 64 2.26 4.11 0.50
N GLU A 65 1.27 4.40 1.33
CA GLU A 65 -0.13 4.34 0.95
C GLU A 65 -0.85 5.64 1.30
N LEU A 66 -1.75 6.07 0.42
CA LEU A 66 -2.78 7.07 0.69
C LEU A 66 -4.14 6.46 0.49
N TYR A 67 -5.10 6.80 1.36
CA TYR A 67 -6.45 6.27 1.25
C TYR A 67 -7.52 7.29 1.66
N TYR A 68 -8.72 7.06 1.13
CA TYR A 68 -9.95 7.70 1.53
C TYR A 68 -10.98 6.63 1.85
N ARG A 69 -11.69 6.79 2.99
CA ARG A 69 -12.70 5.86 3.48
C ARG A 69 -14.00 6.60 3.73
N TYR A 70 -15.10 5.99 3.32
CA TYR A 70 -16.45 6.42 3.65
C TYR A 70 -17.14 5.37 4.51
N HIS A 71 -17.61 5.77 5.70
CA HIS A 71 -18.37 4.95 6.61
C HIS A 71 -19.87 5.09 6.33
N PHE A 72 -20.52 4.04 5.87
CA PHE A 72 -21.98 4.01 5.71
C PHE A 72 -22.68 3.55 7.00
N THR A 73 -21.98 2.85 7.92
CA THR A 73 -22.39 2.58 9.31
C THR A 73 -21.21 2.83 10.25
N PRO A 74 -21.39 2.88 11.59
CA PRO A 74 -20.27 3.00 12.52
C PRO A 74 -19.20 1.92 12.38
N ASN A 75 -19.58 0.73 11.89
CA ASN A 75 -18.69 -0.43 11.82
C ASN A 75 -18.27 -0.80 10.37
N TRP A 76 -18.98 -0.29 9.35
CA TRP A 76 -18.73 -0.66 7.97
C TRP A 76 -18.51 0.55 7.09
N GLY A 77 -17.64 0.39 6.12
CA GLY A 77 -17.32 1.43 5.14
C GLY A 77 -16.74 0.84 3.85
N VAL A 78 -16.50 1.71 2.90
CA VAL A 78 -15.70 1.43 1.71
C VAL A 78 -14.48 2.31 1.72
N GLU A 79 -13.37 1.78 1.25
CA GLU A 79 -12.09 2.48 1.19
C GLU A 79 -11.51 2.37 -0.21
N ALA A 80 -11.10 3.51 -0.76
CA ALA A 80 -10.28 3.58 -1.96
C ALA A 80 -8.86 4.00 -1.54
N GLY A 81 -7.85 3.34 -2.04
CA GLY A 81 -6.46 3.60 -1.69
C GLY A 81 -5.53 3.45 -2.88
N TYR A 82 -4.38 4.05 -2.73
CA TYR A 82 -3.28 3.96 -3.67
C TYR A 82 -2.00 3.66 -2.90
N LEU A 83 -1.42 2.52 -3.20
CA LEU A 83 -0.17 2.02 -2.62
C LEU A 83 0.91 2.11 -3.70
N TRP A 84 2.06 2.63 -3.34
CA TRP A 84 3.27 2.57 -4.18
C TRP A 84 4.43 2.08 -3.34
N SER A 85 5.29 1.31 -3.98
CA SER A 85 6.46 0.71 -3.36
C SER A 85 7.67 0.90 -4.25
N ASP A 86 8.78 1.30 -3.63
CA ASP A 86 10.09 1.43 -4.27
C ASP A 86 11.05 0.42 -3.63
N ALA A 87 11.70 -0.39 -4.45
CA ALA A 87 12.74 -1.34 -4.01
C ALA A 87 14.07 -0.64 -3.65
N GLY A 88 14.17 0.67 -3.85
CA GLY A 88 15.42 1.41 -4.00
C GLY A 88 16.28 1.64 -2.75
N ILE A 89 15.82 1.40 -1.53
CA ILE A 89 16.65 1.71 -0.35
C ILE A 89 17.50 0.51 0.08
N VAL A 90 16.96 -0.69 0.00
CA VAL A 90 17.71 -1.91 0.36
C VAL A 90 18.69 -2.30 -0.75
N HIS A 91 18.32 -2.03 -2.01
CA HIS A 91 19.19 -2.27 -3.18
C HIS A 91 20.51 -1.48 -3.17
N ALA A 92 20.58 -0.32 -2.55
CA ALA A 92 21.82 0.44 -2.45
C ALA A 92 22.94 -0.32 -1.69
N PHE A 93 22.57 -1.34 -0.91
CA PHE A 93 23.51 -2.16 -0.14
C PHE A 93 23.75 -3.56 -0.71
N THR A 94 22.95 -4.03 -1.67
CA THR A 94 23.01 -5.40 -2.20
C THR A 94 23.24 -5.49 -3.71
N SER A 95 23.39 -4.38 -4.42
CA SER A 95 23.54 -4.31 -5.86
C SER A 95 24.81 -5.04 -6.36
N GLY A 96 24.66 -6.16 -7.01
CA GLY A 96 25.80 -6.80 -7.69
C GLY A 96 25.58 -8.09 -8.48
N ILE A 97 24.43 -8.74 -8.48
CA ILE A 97 24.37 -10.12 -8.98
C ILE A 97 23.23 -10.45 -9.96
N THR A 98 22.16 -9.68 -10.11
CA THR A 98 21.00 -10.04 -10.94
C THR A 98 20.79 -9.08 -12.13
N GLU A 99 20.46 -9.66 -13.31
CA GLU A 99 20.32 -8.94 -14.59
C GLU A 99 18.93 -8.34 -14.83
N LEU A 100 17.87 -8.84 -14.18
CA LEU A 100 16.50 -8.33 -14.26
C LEU A 100 15.99 -8.06 -12.85
N GLN A 101 15.49 -6.87 -12.58
CA GLN A 101 14.99 -6.47 -11.27
C GLN A 101 13.65 -5.77 -11.41
N MET A 102 12.74 -6.04 -10.48
CA MET A 102 11.54 -5.25 -10.28
C MET A 102 11.92 -3.98 -9.52
N ASP A 103 11.73 -2.82 -10.16
CA ASP A 103 12.15 -1.52 -9.61
C ASP A 103 11.09 -0.94 -8.68
N SER A 104 9.82 -1.06 -9.05
CA SER A 104 8.70 -0.51 -8.30
C SER A 104 7.37 -1.14 -8.69
N PHE A 105 6.39 -1.05 -7.80
CA PHE A 105 5.00 -1.32 -8.15
C PHE A 105 4.06 -0.23 -7.63
N GLU A 106 2.93 -0.10 -8.30
CA GLU A 106 1.84 0.80 -7.93
C GLU A 106 0.54 -0.01 -7.90
N ALA A 107 -0.29 0.18 -6.86
CA ALA A 107 -1.56 -0.51 -6.75
C ALA A 107 -2.70 0.45 -6.39
N ALA A 108 -3.68 0.59 -7.28
CA ALA A 108 -4.95 1.22 -6.98
C ALA A 108 -5.93 0.17 -6.44
N ARG A 109 -6.59 0.44 -5.30
CA ARG A 109 -7.45 -0.54 -4.65
C ARG A 109 -8.80 0.05 -4.21
N VAL A 110 -9.81 -0.83 -4.15
CA VAL A 110 -11.11 -0.55 -3.53
C VAL A 110 -11.45 -1.74 -2.61
N SER A 111 -11.79 -1.45 -1.36
CA SER A 111 -12.01 -2.49 -0.35
C SER A 111 -13.25 -2.20 0.49
N LEU A 112 -13.93 -3.25 0.89
CA LEU A 112 -14.87 -3.22 2.00
C LEU A 112 -14.06 -3.15 3.29
N TYR A 113 -14.46 -2.24 4.17
CA TYR A 113 -13.83 -2.01 5.48
C TYR A 113 -14.79 -2.42 6.58
N GLY A 114 -14.34 -3.26 7.52
CA GLY A 114 -15.06 -3.63 8.72
C GLY A 114 -14.26 -3.29 9.98
N ARG A 115 -14.92 -2.73 10.99
CA ARG A 115 -14.31 -2.29 12.24
C ARG A 115 -15.03 -2.89 13.45
N TRP A 116 -14.24 -3.29 14.46
CA TRP A 116 -14.71 -3.81 15.75
C TRP A 116 -14.02 -3.04 16.88
N GLY A 117 -14.77 -2.13 17.51
CA GLY A 117 -14.31 -1.39 18.68
C GLY A 117 -14.34 -2.28 19.94
N PHE A 118 -13.23 -2.36 20.66
CA PHE A 118 -13.16 -3.01 21.96
C PHE A 118 -13.00 -2.02 23.12
N THR A 119 -12.69 -0.76 22.80
CA THR A 119 -12.84 0.40 23.68
C THR A 119 -13.39 1.57 22.89
N GLU A 120 -13.71 2.68 23.55
CA GLU A 120 -14.14 3.91 22.89
C GLU A 120 -13.11 4.44 21.85
N ARG A 121 -11.83 4.11 22.01
CA ARG A 121 -10.74 4.64 21.21
C ARG A 121 -9.97 3.59 20.41
N ASN A 122 -10.04 2.34 20.84
CA ASN A 122 -9.30 1.25 20.20
C ASN A 122 -10.23 0.36 19.40
N SER A 123 -9.83 0.02 18.22
CA SER A 123 -10.53 -0.89 17.34
C SER A 123 -9.59 -1.76 16.52
N PHE A 124 -9.99 -3.00 16.33
CA PHE A 124 -9.46 -3.80 15.22
C PHE A 124 -10.27 -3.52 13.97
N TYR A 125 -9.65 -3.71 12.83
CA TYR A 125 -10.33 -3.62 11.54
C TYR A 125 -9.74 -4.62 10.55
N ALA A 126 -10.56 -4.93 9.54
CA ALA A 126 -10.14 -5.68 8.39
C ALA A 126 -10.64 -5.01 7.11
N LYS A 127 -9.90 -5.22 6.03
CA LYS A 127 -10.25 -4.75 4.68
C LYS A 127 -10.16 -5.94 3.73
N LEU A 128 -11.09 -6.04 2.80
CA LEU A 128 -11.07 -7.01 1.72
C LEU A 128 -11.56 -6.35 0.44
N GLY A 129 -10.82 -6.49 -0.64
CA GLY A 129 -11.17 -5.82 -1.88
C GLY A 129 -10.36 -6.27 -3.07
N ALA A 130 -10.55 -5.55 -4.17
CA ALA A 130 -9.80 -5.73 -5.40
C ALA A 130 -8.75 -4.63 -5.54
N ALA A 131 -7.65 -4.98 -6.17
CA ALA A 131 -6.59 -4.07 -6.55
C ALA A 131 -6.26 -4.23 -8.04
N ARG A 132 -5.76 -3.14 -8.62
CA ARG A 132 -5.11 -3.13 -9.93
C ARG A 132 -3.68 -2.72 -9.72
N VAL A 133 -2.78 -3.62 -10.03
CA VAL A 133 -1.33 -3.51 -9.79
C VAL A 133 -0.64 -3.23 -11.11
N LYS A 134 0.21 -2.22 -11.12
CA LYS A 134 1.12 -1.92 -12.21
C LYS A 134 2.53 -2.23 -11.74
N LEU A 135 3.19 -3.13 -12.45
CA LEU A 135 4.55 -3.59 -12.20
C LEU A 135 5.49 -2.89 -13.18
N GLU A 136 6.61 -2.36 -12.69
CA GLU A 136 7.64 -1.74 -13.53
C GLU A 136 8.93 -2.57 -13.42
N TYR A 137 9.38 -3.09 -14.58
CA TYR A 137 10.58 -3.91 -14.69
C TYR A 137 11.66 -3.14 -15.46
N GLN A 138 12.91 -3.23 -15.00
CA GLN A 138 14.06 -2.67 -15.69
C GLN A 138 15.14 -3.73 -15.92
N TYR A 139 15.69 -3.73 -17.15
CA TYR A 139 16.89 -4.51 -17.48
C TYR A 139 18.14 -3.73 -17.09
N THR A 140 19.00 -4.33 -16.29
CA THR A 140 20.22 -3.70 -15.79
C THR A 140 21.23 -3.36 -16.89
N LYS A 141 21.25 -4.13 -17.99
CA LYS A 141 22.23 -3.97 -19.09
C LYS A 141 21.90 -2.90 -20.11
N ASP A 142 20.62 -2.76 -20.47
CA ASP A 142 20.22 -1.93 -21.62
C ASP A 142 19.27 -0.77 -21.23
N GLY A 143 18.86 -0.67 -19.96
CA GLY A 143 17.91 0.35 -19.50
C GLY A 143 16.52 0.23 -20.14
N ALA A 144 16.26 -0.84 -20.90
CA ALA A 144 14.95 -1.12 -21.46
C ALA A 144 14.03 -1.59 -20.32
N GLY A 145 12.88 -0.94 -20.17
CA GLY A 145 11.86 -1.31 -19.19
C GLY A 145 10.57 -1.73 -19.89
N PHE A 146 9.81 -2.58 -19.25
CA PHE A 146 8.44 -2.87 -19.65
C PHE A 146 7.51 -2.79 -18.43
N ASN A 147 6.24 -2.49 -18.69
CA ASN A 147 5.23 -2.41 -17.65
C ASN A 147 4.23 -3.54 -17.86
N ASP A 148 3.84 -4.19 -16.78
CA ASP A 148 2.71 -5.10 -16.76
C ASP A 148 1.62 -4.59 -15.82
N THR A 149 0.37 -5.01 -16.05
CA THR A 149 -0.77 -4.57 -15.25
C THR A 149 -1.68 -5.76 -14.95
N GLU A 150 -1.79 -6.09 -13.67
CA GLU A 150 -2.57 -7.21 -13.19
C GLU A 150 -3.69 -6.77 -12.26
N ASN A 151 -4.74 -7.60 -12.20
CA ASN A 151 -5.78 -7.45 -11.19
C ASN A 151 -5.54 -8.45 -10.06
N GLY A 152 -5.78 -8.01 -8.83
CA GLY A 152 -5.50 -8.82 -7.66
C GLY A 152 -6.50 -8.65 -6.54
N LEU A 153 -6.32 -9.49 -5.53
CA LEU A 153 -7.03 -9.45 -4.27
C LEU A 153 -6.19 -8.65 -3.25
N HIS A 154 -6.86 -7.76 -2.53
CA HIS A 154 -6.27 -7.02 -1.42
C HIS A 154 -6.95 -7.42 -0.11
N ALA A 155 -6.16 -7.77 0.89
CA ALA A 155 -6.62 -8.03 2.24
C ALA A 155 -5.75 -7.29 3.26
N THR A 156 -6.36 -6.77 4.31
CA THR A 156 -5.65 -6.08 5.39
C THR A 156 -6.28 -6.43 6.72
N ALA A 157 -5.45 -6.59 7.74
CA ALA A 157 -5.88 -6.64 9.13
C ALA A 157 -5.08 -5.63 9.94
N GLY A 158 -5.75 -4.86 10.80
CA GLY A 158 -5.06 -3.79 11.52
C GLY A 158 -5.72 -3.40 12.83
N TRP A 159 -5.00 -2.56 13.54
CA TRP A 159 -5.44 -1.91 14.77
C TRP A 159 -5.38 -0.40 14.60
N GLU A 160 -6.38 0.31 15.13
CA GLU A 160 -6.47 1.77 15.10
C GLU A 160 -6.73 2.30 16.51
N TYR A 161 -5.96 3.30 16.91
CA TYR A 161 -6.25 4.16 18.05
C TYR A 161 -6.74 5.52 17.57
N ARG A 162 -7.92 5.95 18.03
CA ARG A 162 -8.52 7.23 17.65
C ARG A 162 -8.51 8.20 18.82
N PHE A 163 -7.87 9.36 18.62
CA PHE A 163 -7.86 10.46 19.58
C PHE A 163 -9.21 11.20 19.58
N ARG A 164 -9.45 12.00 20.62
CA ARG A 164 -10.68 12.82 20.74
C ARG A 164 -10.80 13.91 19.66
N ASN A 165 -9.71 14.34 19.09
CA ASN A 165 -9.64 15.32 17.99
C ASN A 165 -9.79 14.69 16.60
N ASN A 166 -10.30 13.44 16.53
CA ASN A 166 -10.50 12.69 15.30
C ASN A 166 -9.23 12.23 14.55
N LEU A 167 -8.04 12.54 15.07
CA LEU A 167 -6.81 11.92 14.58
C LEU A 167 -6.79 10.43 14.94
N GLY A 168 -6.30 9.60 14.05
CA GLY A 168 -6.07 8.18 14.26
C GLY A 168 -4.62 7.80 13.99
N ILE A 169 -4.10 6.89 14.79
CA ILE A 169 -2.87 6.15 14.51
C ILE A 169 -3.28 4.71 14.22
N ASN A 170 -2.75 4.12 13.20
CA ASN A 170 -3.00 2.73 12.85
C ASN A 170 -1.71 1.96 12.59
N THR A 171 -1.77 0.67 12.85
CA THR A 171 -0.82 -0.31 12.34
C THR A 171 -1.60 -1.41 11.64
N GLU A 172 -1.07 -1.88 10.50
CA GLU A 172 -1.77 -2.85 9.69
C GLU A 172 -0.80 -3.80 8.97
N TYR A 173 -1.26 -5.01 8.80
CA TYR A 173 -0.66 -5.99 7.93
C TYR A 173 -1.43 -5.99 6.61
N VAL A 174 -0.73 -5.76 5.53
CA VAL A 174 -1.27 -5.70 4.16
C VAL A 174 -0.84 -6.94 3.40
N TYR A 175 -1.79 -7.54 2.71
CA TYR A 175 -1.58 -8.64 1.78
C TYR A 175 -2.22 -8.30 0.44
N LEU A 176 -1.45 -8.36 -0.63
CA LEU A 176 -1.86 -8.13 -2.00
C LEU A 176 -1.41 -9.31 -2.85
N LYS A 177 -2.35 -9.92 -3.57
CA LYS A 177 -2.07 -11.07 -4.43
C LYS A 177 -2.68 -10.87 -5.80
N THR A 178 -1.85 -11.06 -6.83
CA THR A 178 -2.26 -11.17 -8.23
C THR A 178 -1.98 -12.59 -8.74
N ASP A 179 -2.06 -12.80 -10.04
CA ASP A 179 -1.76 -14.12 -10.63
C ASP A 179 -0.27 -14.46 -10.53
N ASN A 180 0.61 -13.47 -10.67
CA ASN A 180 2.07 -13.70 -10.73
C ASN A 180 2.85 -12.92 -9.66
N PHE A 181 2.19 -12.03 -8.89
CA PHE A 181 2.84 -11.19 -7.91
C PHE A 181 2.14 -11.24 -6.56
N ASP A 182 2.92 -11.42 -5.51
CA ASP A 182 2.48 -11.39 -4.11
C ASP A 182 3.26 -10.33 -3.34
N TYR A 183 2.53 -9.51 -2.57
CA TYR A 183 3.12 -8.53 -1.67
C TYR A 183 2.52 -8.66 -0.27
N GLN A 184 3.37 -8.59 0.73
CA GLN A 184 2.95 -8.56 2.13
C GLN A 184 3.82 -7.58 2.92
N GLY A 185 3.19 -6.81 3.81
CA GLY A 185 3.93 -5.81 4.56
C GLY A 185 3.25 -5.35 5.83
N VAL A 186 4.03 -4.73 6.70
CA VAL A 186 3.55 -4.08 7.93
C VAL A 186 3.66 -2.58 7.76
N PHE A 187 2.56 -1.88 7.99
CA PHE A 187 2.43 -0.43 7.82
C PHE A 187 2.04 0.25 9.13
N VAL A 188 2.51 1.46 9.29
CA VAL A 188 2.09 2.39 10.35
C VAL A 188 1.58 3.65 9.68
N GLY A 189 0.43 4.15 10.13
CA GLY A 189 -0.23 5.26 9.47
C GLY A 189 -0.90 6.24 10.41
N LEU A 190 -1.30 7.34 9.79
CA LEU A 190 -2.10 8.39 10.39
C LEU A 190 -3.37 8.59 9.58
N SER A 191 -4.46 8.93 10.26
CA SER A 191 -5.74 9.23 9.63
C SER A 191 -6.45 10.38 10.31
N TYR A 192 -7.33 11.04 9.58
CA TYR A 192 -8.22 12.06 10.13
C TYR A 192 -9.66 11.77 9.69
N ARG A 193 -10.59 11.81 10.67
CA ARG A 193 -12.02 11.60 10.45
C ARG A 193 -12.76 12.95 10.48
N PHE A 194 -13.63 13.21 9.52
CA PHE A 194 -14.44 14.44 9.41
C PHE A 194 -15.85 14.18 8.88
#